data_8fb3e07277f497f6648cef3354e7ad8d
#
_entry.id   8fb3e07277f497f6648cef3354e7ad8d
#
_cell.length_a   1.000
_cell.length_b   1.000
_cell.length_c   1.000
_cell.angle_alpha   90.00
_cell.angle_beta   90.00
_cell.angle_gamma   90.00
#
_symmetry.space_group_name_H-M   'P 1'
#
loop_
_entity.id
_entity.type
_entity.pdbx_description
1 polymer ?
#
loop_
_entity_poly.entity_id
_entity_poly.type
_entity_poly.pdbx_seq_one_letter_code
_entity_poly.pdbx_strand_id
1 'polypeptide(L)'
;NTLNGNNYGVILNGIEAYGNLVTGNTINDSNYGIRIYNDAHDNNLFSNTIQDSANFDIQLGESEDTISFNNTFSTISVDSNANMWVKVYLDLTVYDNSSNAFSNADIEVKENSSVLYSTDYFGGSDDRTDVNGTIETFMVAISHYNGSSEPDDVTTNVSVRFVDWIISGTYNVSNSLSFSVPDFRVQNQNNGNMFYSIGGAISASSPSNG
;
A
#
# COMPACT_ATOMS: atom_id res chain seq x y z
N ASN A 1 8.16 -24.10 7.04
CA ASN A 1 7.70 -25.47 7.30
C ASN A 1 6.76 -25.95 6.19
N THR A 2 6.66 -27.30 6.05
CA THR A 2 5.67 -27.93 5.15
C THR A 2 4.71 -28.76 5.99
N LEU A 3 3.39 -28.52 5.82
CA LEU A 3 2.31 -29.16 6.53
C LEU A 3 1.35 -29.77 5.50
N ASN A 4 1.25 -31.10 5.46
CA ASN A 4 0.45 -31.80 4.44
C ASN A 4 -0.54 -32.77 5.09
N GLY A 5 -1.73 -32.87 4.50
CA GLY A 5 -2.73 -33.90 4.81
C GLY A 5 -3.31 -33.80 6.23
N ASN A 6 -3.35 -32.60 6.81
CA ASN A 6 -3.85 -32.39 8.17
C ASN A 6 -5.34 -32.04 8.19
N ASN A 7 -6.01 -32.23 9.33
CA ASN A 7 -7.34 -31.65 9.50
C ASN A 7 -7.28 -30.13 9.48
N TYR A 8 -6.26 -29.56 10.16
CA TYR A 8 -5.92 -28.15 10.10
C TYR A 8 -4.41 -28.01 9.88
N GLY A 9 -3.97 -27.20 8.94
CA GLY A 9 -2.57 -26.88 8.76
C GLY A 9 -2.08 -26.05 9.95
N VAL A 10 -2.75 -24.91 10.21
CA VAL A 10 -2.54 -24.08 11.39
C VAL A 10 -3.90 -23.71 11.99
N ILE A 11 -3.97 -23.68 13.30
CA ILE A 11 -5.16 -23.27 14.03
C ILE A 11 -4.79 -22.23 15.11
N LEU A 12 -5.48 -21.09 15.10
CA LEU A 12 -5.44 -20.07 16.15
C LEU A 12 -6.84 -19.99 16.76
N ASN A 13 -6.97 -20.31 18.03
CA ASN A 13 -8.26 -20.52 18.68
C ASN A 13 -8.34 -19.89 20.06
N GLY A 14 -9.36 -19.06 20.24
CA GLY A 14 -9.70 -18.43 21.50
C GLY A 14 -9.01 -17.09 21.71
N ILE A 15 -9.54 -16.31 22.65
CA ILE A 15 -9.11 -14.95 22.94
C ILE A 15 -7.62 -14.81 23.31
N GLU A 16 -7.02 -15.87 23.82
CA GLU A 16 -5.58 -15.89 24.13
C GLU A 16 -4.69 -16.13 22.89
N ALA A 17 -5.31 -16.41 21.73
CA ALA A 17 -4.59 -16.56 20.45
C ALA A 17 -4.49 -15.21 19.74
N TYR A 18 -3.76 -14.27 20.32
CA TYR A 18 -3.55 -12.93 19.77
C TYR A 18 -2.08 -12.64 19.48
N GLY A 19 -1.84 -11.72 18.54
CA GLY A 19 -0.50 -11.26 18.20
C GLY A 19 0.42 -12.34 17.61
N ASN A 20 -0.15 -13.47 17.15
CA ASN A 20 0.66 -14.55 16.61
C ASN A 20 1.15 -14.22 15.20
N LEU A 21 2.34 -14.71 14.87
CA LEU A 21 2.92 -14.63 13.54
C LEU A 21 3.01 -16.03 12.92
N VAL A 22 2.20 -16.26 11.88
CA VAL A 22 2.26 -17.47 11.03
C VAL A 22 3.00 -17.09 9.76
N THR A 23 4.22 -17.61 9.59
CA THR A 23 5.07 -17.15 8.49
C THR A 23 5.88 -18.27 7.82
N GLY A 24 6.04 -18.16 6.48
CA GLY A 24 6.93 -18.99 5.69
C GLY A 24 6.52 -20.47 5.66
N ASN A 25 5.21 -20.76 5.76
CA ASN A 25 4.73 -22.13 5.70
C ASN A 25 4.17 -22.47 4.32
N THR A 26 4.38 -23.72 3.93
CA THR A 26 3.67 -24.34 2.80
C THR A 26 2.67 -25.33 3.38
N ILE A 27 1.38 -25.11 3.15
CA ILE A 27 0.27 -25.90 3.71
C ILE A 27 -0.51 -26.46 2.53
N ASN A 28 -0.54 -27.78 2.41
CA ASN A 28 -1.19 -28.46 1.29
C ASN A 28 -2.12 -29.58 1.78
N ASP A 29 -3.12 -29.92 0.97
CA ASP A 29 -3.98 -31.09 1.15
C ASP A 29 -4.62 -31.19 2.55
N SER A 30 -4.85 -30.06 3.22
CA SER A 30 -5.51 -30.03 4.53
C SER A 30 -7.01 -29.86 4.36
N ASN A 31 -7.83 -30.23 5.36
CA ASN A 31 -9.24 -29.87 5.31
C ASN A 31 -9.43 -28.35 5.41
N TYR A 32 -8.66 -27.72 6.28
CA TYR A 32 -8.52 -26.26 6.38
C TYR A 32 -7.03 -25.91 6.41
N GLY A 33 -6.60 -24.96 5.60
CA GLY A 33 -5.20 -24.51 5.59
C GLY A 33 -4.86 -23.78 6.87
N ILE A 34 -5.33 -22.55 7.03
CA ILE A 34 -5.22 -21.74 8.26
C ILE A 34 -6.63 -21.43 8.77
N ARG A 35 -6.87 -21.71 10.04
CA ARG A 35 -8.13 -21.39 10.71
C ARG A 35 -7.89 -20.52 11.92
N ILE A 36 -8.61 -19.37 11.99
CA ILE A 36 -8.55 -18.40 13.09
C ILE A 36 -9.98 -18.18 13.56
N TYR A 37 -10.27 -18.41 14.85
CA TYR A 37 -11.67 -18.34 15.34
C TYR A 37 -11.77 -18.19 16.87
N ASN A 38 -13.02 -17.98 17.36
CA ASN A 38 -13.35 -17.82 18.77
C ASN A 38 -12.59 -16.67 19.44
N ASP A 39 -12.77 -15.45 18.95
CA ASP A 39 -12.17 -14.21 19.45
C ASP A 39 -10.62 -14.16 19.34
N ALA A 40 -10.01 -14.98 18.51
CA ALA A 40 -8.60 -14.83 18.18
C ALA A 40 -8.40 -13.55 17.36
N HIS A 41 -7.44 -12.68 17.77
CA HIS A 41 -7.33 -11.34 17.20
C HIS A 41 -5.88 -10.88 17.01
N ASP A 42 -5.68 -9.79 16.23
CA ASP A 42 -4.36 -9.18 15.96
C ASP A 42 -3.32 -10.16 15.39
N ASN A 43 -3.77 -11.18 14.67
CA ASN A 43 -2.87 -12.20 14.14
C ASN A 43 -2.32 -11.81 12.76
N ASN A 44 -1.08 -12.22 12.49
CA ASN A 44 -0.36 -11.88 11.28
C ASN A 44 -0.02 -13.13 10.47
N LEU A 45 -0.42 -13.15 9.20
CA LEU A 45 -0.14 -14.19 8.24
C LEU A 45 0.83 -13.64 7.19
N PHE A 46 2.08 -14.10 7.17
CA PHE A 46 3.13 -13.56 6.29
C PHE A 46 3.78 -14.65 5.44
N SER A 47 3.79 -14.45 4.13
CA SER A 47 4.55 -15.28 3.19
C SER A 47 4.26 -16.78 3.32
N ASN A 48 2.98 -17.14 3.49
CA ASN A 48 2.55 -18.52 3.47
C ASN A 48 2.02 -18.89 2.07
N THR A 49 2.22 -20.13 1.67
CA THR A 49 1.57 -20.74 0.51
C THR A 49 0.57 -21.76 1.03
N ILE A 50 -0.72 -21.52 0.80
CA ILE A 50 -1.82 -22.40 1.24
C ILE A 50 -2.57 -22.82 -0.01
N GLN A 51 -2.68 -24.12 -0.23
CA GLN A 51 -3.30 -24.65 -1.45
C GLN A 51 -3.93 -26.03 -1.23
N ASP A 52 -4.82 -26.36 -2.14
CA ASP A 52 -5.47 -27.68 -2.21
C ASP A 52 -6.20 -28.07 -0.91
N SER A 53 -6.71 -27.07 -0.18
CA SER A 53 -7.52 -27.32 1.01
C SER A 53 -8.90 -27.84 0.63
N ALA A 54 -9.37 -28.89 1.30
CA ALA A 54 -10.66 -29.52 0.98
C ALA A 54 -11.87 -28.60 1.24
N ASN A 55 -11.76 -27.70 2.21
CA ASN A 55 -12.79 -26.71 2.52
C ASN A 55 -12.32 -25.30 2.16
N PHE A 56 -11.40 -24.72 2.97
CA PHE A 56 -10.88 -23.38 2.74
C PHE A 56 -9.38 -23.30 3.03
N ASP A 57 -8.66 -22.53 2.22
CA ASP A 57 -7.26 -22.22 2.49
C ASP A 57 -7.14 -21.34 3.73
N ILE A 58 -8.03 -20.35 3.88
CA ILE A 58 -8.14 -19.51 5.07
C ILE A 58 -9.59 -19.52 5.55
N GLN A 59 -9.80 -19.78 6.85
CA GLN A 59 -11.10 -19.62 7.51
C GLN A 59 -10.97 -18.70 8.72
N LEU A 60 -11.80 -17.65 8.75
CA LEU A 60 -11.92 -16.71 9.84
C LEU A 60 -13.32 -16.77 10.43
N GLY A 61 -13.42 -17.09 11.72
CA GLY A 61 -14.69 -17.17 12.42
C GLY A 61 -14.60 -16.47 13.77
N GLU A 62 -15.38 -15.39 13.99
CA GLU A 62 -15.31 -14.59 15.20
C GLU A 62 -13.85 -14.18 15.51
N SER A 63 -13.17 -13.58 14.52
CA SER A 63 -11.78 -13.17 14.64
C SER A 63 -11.57 -11.77 14.05
N GLU A 64 -10.83 -10.93 14.76
CA GLU A 64 -10.66 -9.54 14.40
C GLU A 64 -9.20 -9.19 14.08
N ASP A 65 -9.02 -8.15 13.28
CA ASP A 65 -7.73 -7.51 12.99
C ASP A 65 -6.62 -8.45 12.51
N THR A 66 -7.01 -9.49 11.73
CA THR A 66 -6.03 -10.35 11.07
C THR A 66 -5.39 -9.60 9.89
N ILE A 67 -4.07 -9.61 9.82
CA ILE A 67 -3.31 -9.05 8.69
C ILE A 67 -2.76 -10.18 7.84
N SER A 68 -3.04 -10.13 6.53
CA SER A 68 -2.48 -11.03 5.52
C SER A 68 -1.52 -10.25 4.63
N PHE A 69 -0.27 -10.69 4.54
CA PHE A 69 0.76 -10.07 3.72
C PHE A 69 1.56 -11.12 2.95
N ASN A 70 1.66 -10.94 1.63
CA ASN A 70 2.42 -11.80 0.73
C ASN A 70 2.06 -13.31 0.87
N ASN A 71 0.79 -13.61 1.14
CA ASN A 71 0.30 -14.99 1.17
C ASN A 71 -0.28 -15.39 -0.19
N THR A 72 -0.15 -16.67 -0.53
CA THR A 72 -0.85 -17.29 -1.68
C THR A 72 -1.93 -18.21 -1.15
N PHE A 73 -3.18 -17.95 -1.50
CA PHE A 73 -4.36 -18.77 -1.22
C PHE A 73 -5.42 -18.59 -2.31
N SER A 74 -6.30 -19.52 -2.47
CA SER A 74 -7.36 -19.52 -3.50
C SER A 74 -8.76 -19.40 -2.90
N THR A 75 -8.95 -19.95 -1.71
CA THR A 75 -10.26 -20.03 -1.09
C THR A 75 -10.24 -19.46 0.32
N ILE A 76 -11.24 -18.64 0.63
CA ILE A 76 -11.40 -18.02 1.94
C ILE A 76 -12.85 -18.08 2.40
N SER A 77 -13.04 -18.24 3.71
CA SER A 77 -14.33 -18.07 4.37
C SER A 77 -14.17 -17.08 5.51
N VAL A 78 -15.02 -16.06 5.53
CA VAL A 78 -15.01 -15.02 6.57
C VAL A 78 -16.42 -14.89 7.14
N ASP A 79 -16.57 -15.19 8.42
CA ASP A 79 -17.85 -15.10 9.13
C ASP A 79 -18.21 -13.64 9.42
N SER A 80 -19.49 -13.36 9.70
CA SER A 80 -20.03 -12.00 9.87
C SER A 80 -19.35 -11.16 10.97
N ASN A 81 -18.66 -11.79 11.92
CA ASN A 81 -17.96 -11.15 13.02
C ASN A 81 -16.43 -11.32 12.90
N ALA A 82 -15.94 -11.46 11.68
CA ALA A 82 -14.51 -11.62 11.42
C ALA A 82 -14.03 -10.61 10.39
N ASN A 83 -12.76 -10.23 10.49
CA ASN A 83 -12.15 -9.36 9.49
C ASN A 83 -10.68 -9.70 9.21
N MET A 84 -10.23 -9.37 8.00
CA MET A 84 -8.85 -9.49 7.57
C MET A 84 -8.46 -8.38 6.60
N TRP A 85 -7.35 -7.74 6.87
CA TRP A 85 -6.71 -6.80 5.97
C TRP A 85 -5.66 -7.49 5.11
N VAL A 86 -5.78 -7.40 3.80
CA VAL A 86 -4.72 -7.82 2.89
C VAL A 86 -3.85 -6.61 2.58
N LYS A 87 -2.57 -6.70 2.92
CA LYS A 87 -1.61 -5.60 2.79
C LYS A 87 -0.46 -5.96 1.85
N VAL A 88 0.12 -4.92 1.26
CA VAL A 88 1.34 -4.97 0.45
C VAL A 88 2.30 -3.88 0.89
N TYR A 89 3.59 -4.04 0.60
CA TYR A 89 4.52 -2.92 0.72
C TYR A 89 4.29 -1.94 -0.41
N LEU A 90 4.27 -0.66 -0.06
CA LEU A 90 4.27 0.42 -1.02
C LEU A 90 5.70 0.95 -1.18
N ASP A 91 6.26 0.75 -2.37
CA ASP A 91 7.48 1.39 -2.82
C ASP A 91 7.11 2.58 -3.71
N LEU A 92 7.36 3.79 -3.22
CA LEU A 92 7.02 5.00 -3.94
C LEU A 92 8.28 5.69 -4.44
N THR A 93 8.33 5.97 -5.73
CA THR A 93 9.45 6.66 -6.36
C THR A 93 8.97 7.86 -7.16
N VAL A 94 9.69 8.96 -7.05
CA VAL A 94 9.41 10.22 -7.74
C VAL A 94 10.55 10.54 -8.70
N TYR A 95 10.21 10.88 -9.94
CA TYR A 95 11.14 11.24 -11.00
C TYR A 95 10.89 12.66 -11.52
N ASP A 96 11.93 13.28 -12.05
CA ASP A 96 11.78 14.47 -12.88
C ASP A 96 11.31 14.09 -14.30
N ASN A 97 11.04 15.08 -15.14
CA ASN A 97 10.60 14.88 -16.52
C ASN A 97 11.67 14.27 -17.45
N SER A 98 12.89 14.14 -16.98
CA SER A 98 14.01 13.48 -17.67
C SER A 98 14.26 12.07 -17.13
N SER A 99 13.36 11.57 -16.27
CA SER A 99 13.45 10.28 -15.59
C SER A 99 14.62 10.15 -14.61
N ASN A 100 15.15 11.27 -14.12
CA ASN A 100 16.08 11.23 -13.00
C ASN A 100 15.31 11.25 -11.67
N ALA A 101 15.89 10.63 -10.65
CA ALA A 101 15.34 10.66 -9.29
C ALA A 101 15.11 12.11 -8.80
N PHE A 102 13.92 12.38 -8.26
CA PHE A 102 13.55 13.70 -7.75
C PHE A 102 13.56 13.70 -6.22
N SER A 103 14.59 14.29 -5.64
CA SER A 103 14.74 14.44 -4.19
C SER A 103 13.94 15.62 -3.64
N ASN A 104 13.64 15.55 -2.34
CA ASN A 104 12.91 16.59 -1.59
C ASN A 104 11.46 16.85 -2.09
N ALA A 105 10.82 15.89 -2.74
CA ALA A 105 9.38 15.95 -2.95
C ALA A 105 8.63 15.76 -1.62
N ASP A 106 7.61 16.57 -1.41
CA ASP A 106 6.67 16.36 -0.30
C ASP A 106 5.63 15.30 -0.71
N ILE A 107 5.33 14.39 0.20
CA ILE A 107 4.44 13.24 -0.03
C ILE A 107 3.35 13.20 1.04
N GLU A 108 2.13 12.86 0.64
CA GLU A 108 1.06 12.41 1.52
C GLU A 108 0.45 11.12 0.97
N VAL A 109 0.31 10.12 1.82
CA VAL A 109 -0.39 8.86 1.50
C VAL A 109 -1.51 8.64 2.49
N LYS A 110 -2.72 8.40 1.98
CA LYS A 110 -3.91 8.11 2.77
C LYS A 110 -4.54 6.79 2.33
N GLU A 111 -4.97 6.00 3.29
CA GLU A 111 -5.78 4.80 3.12
C GLU A 111 -7.17 5.08 3.66
N ASN A 112 -8.21 5.03 2.80
CA ASN A 112 -9.59 5.36 3.19
C ASN A 112 -9.71 6.64 4.04
N SER A 113 -8.98 7.70 3.70
CA SER A 113 -8.88 8.99 4.40
C SER A 113 -7.99 8.99 5.67
N SER A 114 -7.49 7.86 6.14
CA SER A 114 -6.51 7.80 7.23
C SER A 114 -5.12 8.09 6.69
N VAL A 115 -4.39 9.01 7.33
CA VAL A 115 -3.03 9.37 6.94
C VAL A 115 -2.07 8.27 7.38
N LEU A 116 -1.33 7.69 6.43
CA LEU A 116 -0.29 6.70 6.68
C LEU A 116 1.11 7.29 6.59
N TYR A 117 1.30 8.29 5.73
CA TYR A 117 2.55 8.99 5.52
C TYR A 117 2.27 10.45 5.18
N SER A 118 2.99 11.39 5.77
CA SER A 118 2.77 12.81 5.52
C SER A 118 4.01 13.64 5.87
N THR A 119 4.54 14.35 4.88
CA THR A 119 5.65 15.30 5.07
C THR A 119 5.18 16.62 5.65
N ASP A 120 6.12 17.49 6.02
CA ASP A 120 5.87 18.83 6.63
C ASP A 120 4.85 19.66 5.85
N TYR A 121 4.93 19.65 4.52
CA TYR A 121 4.02 20.44 3.69
C TYR A 121 2.55 20.04 3.88
N PHE A 122 2.29 18.75 4.07
CA PHE A 122 0.95 18.22 4.29
C PHE A 122 0.57 18.15 5.78
N GLY A 123 1.42 18.68 6.66
CA GLY A 123 1.18 18.78 8.10
C GLY A 123 1.66 17.61 8.93
N GLY A 124 2.43 16.70 8.33
CA GLY A 124 3.06 15.58 9.01
C GLY A 124 4.51 15.87 9.44
N SER A 125 5.26 14.83 9.72
CA SER A 125 6.66 14.90 10.12
C SER A 125 7.54 13.84 9.44
N ASP A 126 6.99 13.11 8.47
CA ASP A 126 7.73 12.10 7.73
C ASP A 126 8.73 12.74 6.76
N ASP A 127 9.73 11.98 6.38
CA ASP A 127 10.80 12.48 5.52
C ASP A 127 10.31 12.69 4.08
N ARG A 128 10.88 13.68 3.41
CA ARG A 128 10.73 13.89 1.98
C ARG A 128 11.49 12.81 1.21
N THR A 129 11.23 12.72 -0.11
CA THR A 129 12.00 11.81 -0.95
C THR A 129 13.50 12.04 -0.83
N ASP A 130 14.25 10.96 -0.76
CA ASP A 130 15.71 10.93 -0.66
C ASP A 130 16.39 11.25 -2.02
N VAL A 131 17.71 11.06 -2.08
CA VAL A 131 18.50 11.29 -3.31
C VAL A 131 18.14 10.33 -4.46
N ASN A 132 17.50 9.21 -4.16
CA ASN A 132 17.00 8.26 -5.15
C ASN A 132 15.53 8.52 -5.54
N GLY A 133 14.93 9.59 -5.02
CA GLY A 133 13.53 9.93 -5.23
C GLY A 133 12.56 9.02 -4.46
N THR A 134 13.01 8.28 -3.46
CA THR A 134 12.21 7.32 -2.70
C THR A 134 11.88 7.81 -1.30
N ILE A 135 10.82 7.25 -0.73
CA ILE A 135 10.49 7.37 0.70
C ILE A 135 10.69 6.02 1.38
N GLU A 136 10.65 6.00 2.70
CA GLU A 136 10.64 4.75 3.46
C GLU A 136 9.47 3.87 3.04
N THR A 137 9.75 2.58 2.82
CA THR A 137 8.73 1.58 2.46
C THR A 137 7.85 1.26 3.66
N PHE A 138 6.54 1.28 3.47
CA PHE A 138 5.55 0.91 4.49
C PHE A 138 4.40 0.10 3.91
N MET A 139 3.58 -0.49 4.78
CA MET A 139 2.46 -1.33 4.34
C MET A 139 1.20 -0.52 4.11
N VAL A 140 0.51 -0.80 2.99
CA VAL A 140 -0.83 -0.31 2.67
C VAL A 140 -1.78 -1.46 2.44
N ALA A 141 -3.05 -1.28 2.78
CA ALA A 141 -4.07 -2.27 2.47
C ALA A 141 -4.50 -2.17 1.00
N ILE A 142 -4.75 -3.31 0.40
CA ILE A 142 -5.30 -3.43 -0.97
C ILE A 142 -6.72 -3.98 -0.96
N SER A 143 -7.08 -4.75 0.05
CA SER A 143 -8.44 -5.23 0.24
C SER A 143 -8.74 -5.52 1.72
N HIS A 144 -10.03 -5.49 2.07
CA HIS A 144 -10.52 -5.74 3.41
C HIS A 144 -11.68 -6.74 3.36
N TYR A 145 -11.48 -7.90 3.94
CA TYR A 145 -12.55 -8.85 4.20
C TYR A 145 -13.22 -8.47 5.51
N ASN A 146 -14.48 -8.08 5.50
CA ASN A 146 -15.20 -7.61 6.68
C ASN A 146 -16.58 -8.27 6.76
N GLY A 147 -16.68 -9.33 7.53
CA GLY A 147 -17.91 -10.11 7.66
C GLY A 147 -18.37 -10.79 6.37
N SER A 148 -17.50 -10.91 5.39
CA SER A 148 -17.78 -11.44 4.05
C SER A 148 -16.57 -12.12 3.46
N SER A 149 -16.78 -13.17 2.68
CA SER A 149 -15.75 -13.83 1.88
C SER A 149 -15.46 -13.10 0.55
N GLU A 150 -16.19 -12.06 0.24
CA GLU A 150 -15.92 -11.13 -0.85
C GLU A 150 -15.23 -9.88 -0.25
N PRO A 151 -14.05 -9.52 -0.73
CA PRO A 151 -13.33 -8.38 -0.16
C PRO A 151 -13.89 -7.04 -0.65
N ASP A 152 -13.86 -6.06 0.22
CA ASP A 152 -14.00 -4.65 -0.17
C ASP A 152 -12.68 -4.12 -0.70
N ASP A 153 -12.73 -3.35 -1.78
CA ASP A 153 -11.57 -2.64 -2.31
C ASP A 153 -11.15 -1.52 -1.35
N VAL A 154 -9.86 -1.47 -1.04
CA VAL A 154 -9.27 -0.37 -0.28
C VAL A 154 -8.55 0.57 -1.24
N THR A 155 -8.87 1.86 -1.14
CA THR A 155 -8.26 2.86 -1.99
C THR A 155 -7.13 3.60 -1.29
N THR A 156 -6.00 3.73 -1.98
CA THR A 156 -4.87 4.53 -1.54
C THR A 156 -4.83 5.84 -2.32
N ASN A 157 -4.93 6.96 -1.61
CA ASN A 157 -4.76 8.28 -2.18
C ASN A 157 -3.32 8.74 -1.97
N VAL A 158 -2.65 9.13 -3.05
CA VAL A 158 -1.29 9.65 -3.00
C VAL A 158 -1.27 11.06 -3.54
N SER A 159 -0.65 11.96 -2.79
CA SER A 159 -0.36 13.33 -3.20
C SER A 159 1.14 13.55 -3.20
N VAL A 160 1.67 14.06 -4.29
CA VAL A 160 3.09 14.38 -4.45
C VAL A 160 3.20 15.86 -4.79
N ARG A 161 3.99 16.60 -4.02
CA ARG A 161 4.27 18.00 -4.29
C ARG A 161 5.69 18.17 -4.83
N PHE A 162 5.77 18.82 -5.98
CA PHE A 162 7.00 19.22 -6.65
C PHE A 162 7.12 20.74 -6.61
N VAL A 163 7.95 21.30 -5.76
CA VAL A 163 8.12 22.74 -5.65
C VAL A 163 6.77 23.48 -5.46
N ASP A 164 6.12 23.86 -6.56
CA ASP A 164 4.85 24.60 -6.54
C ASP A 164 3.65 23.81 -7.09
N TRP A 165 3.86 22.52 -7.42
CA TRP A 165 2.84 21.68 -8.04
C TRP A 165 2.48 20.50 -7.17
N ILE A 166 1.18 20.18 -7.11
CA ILE A 166 0.67 18.99 -6.44
C ILE A 166 0.00 18.11 -7.47
N ILE A 167 0.39 16.84 -7.48
CA ILE A 167 -0.33 15.78 -8.18
C ILE A 167 -0.99 14.93 -7.11
N SER A 168 -2.29 14.69 -7.26
CA SER A 168 -3.02 13.79 -6.36
C SER A 168 -3.83 12.82 -7.20
N GLY A 169 -3.93 11.59 -6.73
CA GLY A 169 -4.73 10.55 -7.35
C GLY A 169 -5.10 9.44 -6.38
N THR A 170 -6.07 8.65 -6.80
CA THR A 170 -6.47 7.43 -6.11
C THR A 170 -5.93 6.24 -6.89
N TYR A 171 -5.27 5.33 -6.22
CA TYR A 171 -4.56 4.21 -6.84
C TYR A 171 -4.98 2.89 -6.21
N ASN A 172 -5.16 1.87 -7.05
CA ASN A 172 -5.19 0.50 -6.60
C ASN A 172 -3.74 0.04 -6.52
N VAL A 173 -3.20 0.01 -5.31
CA VAL A 173 -1.78 -0.32 -5.09
C VAL A 173 -1.57 -1.81 -5.27
N SER A 174 -0.63 -2.18 -6.15
CA SER A 174 -0.22 -3.58 -6.27
C SER A 174 1.09 -3.88 -5.53
N ASN A 175 2.15 -3.10 -5.68
CA ASN A 175 3.40 -3.19 -4.92
C ASN A 175 4.26 -1.93 -5.03
N SER A 176 4.23 -1.24 -6.17
CA SER A 176 5.03 -0.04 -6.38
C SER A 176 4.26 1.03 -7.13
N LEU A 177 4.49 2.28 -6.80
CA LEU A 177 3.98 3.44 -7.51
C LEU A 177 5.14 4.34 -7.92
N SER A 178 5.10 4.81 -9.16
CA SER A 178 6.06 5.77 -9.68
C SER A 178 5.34 7.04 -10.12
N PHE A 179 5.86 8.18 -9.70
CA PHE A 179 5.36 9.48 -10.09
C PHE A 179 6.43 10.22 -10.88
N SER A 180 6.03 10.76 -12.02
CA SER A 180 6.89 11.67 -12.78
C SER A 180 6.39 13.09 -12.61
N VAL A 181 7.30 14.03 -12.45
CA VAL A 181 6.96 15.45 -12.51
C VAL A 181 6.28 15.69 -13.86
N PRO A 182 5.03 16.19 -13.88
CA PRO A 182 4.37 16.47 -15.14
C PRO A 182 5.20 17.46 -15.94
N ASP A 183 5.19 17.31 -17.25
CA ASP A 183 5.82 18.27 -18.16
C ASP A 183 4.99 19.57 -18.28
N PHE A 184 4.60 20.11 -17.13
CA PHE A 184 3.91 21.41 -17.03
C PHE A 184 4.93 22.52 -17.16
N ARG A 185 5.37 22.77 -18.35
CA ARG A 185 6.19 23.94 -18.67
C ARG A 185 5.26 25.09 -19.02
N VAL A 186 5.40 26.17 -18.30
CA VAL A 186 4.82 27.45 -18.72
C VAL A 186 5.62 27.92 -19.93
N GLN A 187 4.97 27.92 -21.10
CA GLN A 187 5.61 28.46 -22.31
C GLN A 187 5.55 29.99 -22.29
N ASN A 188 6.68 30.64 -22.39
CA ASN A 188 6.74 32.05 -22.67
C ASN A 188 6.32 32.30 -24.13
N GLN A 189 5.17 32.91 -24.34
CA GLN A 189 4.59 33.14 -25.67
C GLN A 189 5.44 34.07 -26.55
N ASN A 190 6.31 34.89 -25.96
CA ASN A 190 7.15 35.83 -26.71
C ASN A 190 8.40 35.17 -27.33
N ASN A 191 8.98 34.18 -26.67
CA ASN A 191 10.22 33.56 -27.14
C ASN A 191 10.15 32.04 -27.24
N GLY A 192 9.00 31.41 -26.93
CA GLY A 192 8.81 29.98 -27.02
C GLY A 192 9.51 29.15 -25.93
N ASN A 193 10.26 29.77 -25.03
CA ASN A 193 10.98 29.06 -23.97
C ASN A 193 10.01 28.42 -22.98
N MET A 194 10.37 27.26 -22.47
CA MET A 194 9.62 26.51 -21.49
C MET A 194 10.24 26.71 -20.10
N PHE A 195 9.40 26.91 -19.08
CA PHE A 195 9.81 27.15 -17.70
C PHE A 195 8.97 26.29 -16.76
N TYR A 196 9.55 25.91 -15.62
CA TYR A 196 8.88 25.13 -14.59
C TYR A 196 8.01 25.95 -13.63
N SER A 197 8.03 27.28 -13.76
CA SER A 197 7.19 28.16 -12.96
C SER A 197 6.79 29.41 -13.74
N ILE A 198 5.66 30.01 -13.33
CA ILE A 198 5.20 31.28 -13.90
C ILE A 198 6.22 32.38 -13.61
N GLY A 199 6.83 32.41 -12.44
CA GLY A 199 7.89 33.36 -12.07
C GLY A 199 9.10 33.29 -13.00
N GLY A 200 9.55 32.10 -13.35
CA GLY A 200 10.63 31.88 -14.31
C GLY A 200 10.28 32.40 -15.70
N ALA A 201 9.04 32.13 -16.17
CA ALA A 201 8.56 32.61 -17.46
C ALA A 201 8.47 34.15 -17.51
N ILE A 202 7.98 34.79 -16.43
CA ILE A 202 7.89 36.26 -16.31
C ILE A 202 9.26 36.90 -16.27
N SER A 203 10.18 36.38 -15.45
CA SER A 203 11.54 36.91 -15.35
C SER A 203 12.29 36.90 -16.68
N ALA A 204 12.08 35.83 -17.48
CA ALA A 204 12.69 35.71 -18.79
C ALA A 204 11.99 36.55 -19.88
N SER A 205 10.79 37.09 -19.60
CA SER A 205 10.06 37.96 -20.54
C SER A 205 10.43 39.46 -20.37
N SER A 206 11.18 39.82 -19.33
CA SER A 206 11.61 41.21 -19.15
C SER A 206 12.47 41.63 -20.33
N PRO A 207 12.13 42.72 -21.06
CA PRO A 207 12.97 43.20 -22.13
C PRO A 207 14.33 43.57 -21.55
N SER A 208 15.40 43.04 -22.14
CA SER A 208 16.73 43.61 -21.91
C SER A 208 16.68 45.04 -22.35
N ASN A 209 16.70 45.97 -21.40
CA ASN A 209 16.92 47.38 -21.71
C ASN A 209 18.28 47.47 -22.39
N GLY A 210 18.27 47.58 -23.72
CA GLY A 210 19.40 48.00 -24.51
C GLY A 210 19.61 49.53 -24.41
#